data_e3f6e94f7fb73d3b3c20a0206909722f
#
_entry.id   e3f6e94f7fb73d3b3c20a0206909722f
#
_cell.length_a   1.000
_cell.length_b   1.000
_cell.length_c   1.000
_cell.angle_alpha   90.00
_cell.angle_beta   90.00
_cell.angle_gamma   90.00
#
_symmetry.space_group_name_H-M   'P 1'
#
loop_
_entity.id
_entity.type
_entity.pdbx_description
1 polymer ?
#
loop_
_entity_poly.entity_id
_entity_poly.type
_entity_poly.pdbx_seq_one_letter_code
_entity_poly.pdbx_strand_id
1 'polypeptide(L)'
;MIPGIELNQVVDQNKKIHPHKFILWVGIGSIIMMFAGLTSAYIVKREQPGWTSYTTPIAFYYSSAIIMISSLVIFLAGKSFRERRMIRYQKLVAATAILGLVFILLQWLGFRHLWMSGTTFHGSGAGQFFYIIAGLHALHVFGGIIALFTLWLRARNARIRSYNVVPVDVVSTYWHFVDLLWIYLFIFFLMVQ
;
A
#
# COMPACT_ATOMS: atom_id res chain seq x y z
N MET A 1 7.31 54.75 6.14
CA MET A 1 6.63 53.64 5.41
C MET A 1 7.40 52.38 5.74
N ILE A 2 6.79 51.47 6.49
CA ILE A 2 7.48 50.37 7.21
C ILE A 2 7.42 49.10 6.33
N PRO A 3 8.57 48.52 5.89
CA PRO A 3 8.58 47.32 5.05
C PRO A 3 8.54 46.01 5.84
N GLY A 4 7.90 45.98 7.00
CA GLY A 4 7.92 44.80 7.87
C GLY A 4 6.72 43.83 7.73
N ILE A 5 5.65 44.23 7.07
CA ILE A 5 4.38 43.50 7.08
C ILE A 5 4.33 42.46 5.95
N GLU A 6 5.00 42.68 4.83
CA GLU A 6 4.97 41.75 3.69
C GLU A 6 5.84 40.48 3.89
N LEU A 7 6.95 40.61 4.64
CA LEU A 7 7.83 39.46 4.90
C LEU A 7 7.17 38.38 5.77
N ASN A 8 6.31 38.78 6.71
CA ASN A 8 5.59 37.81 7.54
C ASN A 8 4.49 37.08 6.80
N GLN A 9 3.85 37.68 5.81
CA GLN A 9 2.85 36.99 4.98
C GLN A 9 3.48 35.96 4.00
N VAL A 10 4.68 36.25 3.51
CA VAL A 10 5.40 35.34 2.61
C VAL A 10 5.95 34.12 3.37
N VAL A 11 6.36 34.29 4.64
CA VAL A 11 6.84 33.20 5.49
C VAL A 11 5.70 32.26 5.92
N ASP A 12 4.50 32.78 6.11
CA ASP A 12 3.33 31.98 6.54
C ASP A 12 2.71 31.18 5.38
N GLN A 13 2.89 31.62 4.14
CA GLN A 13 2.43 30.85 2.96
C GLN A 13 3.26 29.60 2.70
N ASN A 14 4.50 29.53 3.13
CA ASN A 14 5.37 28.34 2.97
C ASN A 14 5.08 27.19 3.93
N LYS A 15 4.22 27.40 4.94
CA LYS A 15 3.82 26.37 5.93
C LYS A 15 2.46 25.72 5.67
N LYS A 16 1.74 26.09 4.62
CA LYS A 16 0.45 25.47 4.31
C LYS A 16 0.68 24.05 3.78
N ILE A 17 0.38 23.06 4.60
CA ILE A 17 0.34 21.65 4.19
C ILE A 17 -0.62 21.55 3.00
N HIS A 18 -0.13 21.06 1.86
CA HIS A 18 -0.98 20.88 0.69
C HIS A 18 -2.18 20.00 1.06
N PRO A 19 -3.43 20.40 0.75
CA PRO A 19 -4.63 19.69 1.17
C PRO A 19 -4.61 18.20 0.76
N HIS A 20 -4.00 17.85 -0.35
CA HIS A 20 -3.83 16.47 -0.79
C HIS A 20 -2.94 15.64 0.15
N LYS A 21 -1.90 16.24 0.76
CA LYS A 21 -1.07 15.53 1.75
C LYS A 21 -1.83 15.32 3.06
N PHE A 22 -2.63 16.30 3.48
CA PHE A 22 -3.46 16.18 4.67
C PHE A 22 -4.50 15.05 4.53
N ILE A 23 -5.23 15.00 3.41
CA ILE A 23 -6.20 13.95 3.11
C ILE A 23 -5.53 12.56 3.11
N LEU A 24 -4.32 12.45 2.54
CA LEU A 24 -3.55 11.20 2.56
C LEU A 24 -3.29 10.73 4.00
N TRP A 25 -2.83 11.62 4.89
CA TRP A 25 -2.51 11.26 6.27
C TRP A 25 -3.75 10.84 7.06
N VAL A 26 -4.88 11.51 6.85
CA VAL A 26 -6.17 11.11 7.44
C VAL A 26 -6.59 9.73 6.93
N GLY A 27 -6.45 9.48 5.63
CA GLY A 27 -6.74 8.17 5.04
C GLY A 27 -5.84 7.06 5.60
N ILE A 28 -4.52 7.30 5.70
CA ILE A 28 -3.57 6.36 6.33
C ILE A 28 -3.97 6.07 7.77
N GLY A 29 -4.30 7.10 8.56
CA GLY A 29 -4.76 6.93 9.95
C GLY A 29 -6.00 6.05 10.05
N SER A 30 -6.98 6.25 9.17
CA SER A 30 -8.21 5.42 9.12
C SER A 30 -7.91 3.96 8.79
N ILE A 31 -7.00 3.70 7.84
CA ILE A 31 -6.60 2.34 7.47
C ILE A 31 -5.87 1.66 8.64
N ILE A 32 -4.97 2.36 9.33
CA ILE A 32 -4.28 1.83 10.52
C ILE A 32 -5.30 1.42 11.59
N MET A 33 -6.27 2.29 11.90
CA MET A 33 -7.29 1.98 12.90
C MET A 33 -8.14 0.76 12.51
N MET A 34 -8.52 0.66 11.24
CA MET A 34 -9.29 -0.47 10.73
C MET A 34 -8.51 -1.79 10.88
N PHE A 35 -7.25 -1.85 10.44
CA PHE A 35 -6.45 -3.06 10.53
C PHE A 35 -6.06 -3.40 11.99
N ALA A 36 -5.80 -2.41 12.84
CA ALA A 36 -5.57 -2.63 14.26
C ALA A 36 -6.80 -3.26 14.95
N GLY A 37 -8.00 -2.79 14.62
CA GLY A 37 -9.25 -3.40 15.12
C GLY A 37 -9.43 -4.83 14.63
N LEU A 38 -9.17 -5.12 13.36
CA LEU A 38 -9.28 -6.47 12.81
C LEU A 38 -8.26 -7.45 13.39
N THR A 39 -7.00 -7.04 13.56
CA THR A 39 -5.97 -7.88 14.18
C THR A 39 -6.24 -8.11 15.66
N SER A 40 -6.76 -7.11 16.38
CA SER A 40 -7.24 -7.27 17.75
C SER A 40 -8.39 -8.28 17.85
N ALA A 41 -9.39 -8.16 16.97
CA ALA A 41 -10.51 -9.10 16.90
C ALA A 41 -10.04 -10.54 16.57
N TYR A 42 -9.03 -10.69 15.71
CA TYR A 42 -8.40 -11.97 15.41
C TYR A 42 -7.82 -12.63 16.66
N ILE A 43 -7.05 -11.89 17.47
CA ILE A 43 -6.45 -12.40 18.72
C ILE A 43 -7.53 -12.87 19.71
N VAL A 44 -8.58 -12.06 19.90
CA VAL A 44 -9.69 -12.42 20.80
C VAL A 44 -10.42 -13.68 20.32
N LYS A 45 -10.62 -13.82 19.01
CA LYS A 45 -11.30 -14.98 18.42
C LYS A 45 -10.47 -16.26 18.52
N ARG A 46 -9.14 -16.16 18.50
CA ARG A 46 -8.22 -17.30 18.63
C ARG A 46 -8.42 -18.09 19.92
N GLU A 47 -8.73 -17.39 21.03
CA GLU A 47 -8.95 -18.02 22.35
C GLU A 47 -10.29 -18.77 22.46
N GLN A 48 -11.15 -18.72 21.43
CA GLN A 48 -12.45 -19.37 21.45
C GLN A 48 -12.37 -20.83 20.97
N PRO A 49 -13.26 -21.72 21.47
CA PRO A 49 -13.35 -23.11 21.02
C PRO A 49 -13.61 -23.21 19.51
N GLY A 50 -12.99 -24.20 18.86
CA GLY A 50 -13.14 -24.43 17.43
C GLY A 50 -12.13 -23.70 16.55
N TRP A 51 -11.08 -23.11 17.12
CA TRP A 51 -9.95 -22.59 16.39
C TRP A 51 -9.11 -23.72 15.79
N THR A 52 -8.87 -23.68 14.47
CA THR A 52 -7.95 -24.59 13.78
C THR A 52 -6.79 -23.81 13.22
N SER A 53 -5.57 -24.16 13.58
CA SER A 53 -4.36 -23.58 12.98
C SER A 53 -4.23 -23.98 11.51
N TYR A 54 -3.63 -23.10 10.73
CA TYR A 54 -3.33 -23.33 9.31
C TYR A 54 -1.84 -23.06 9.06
N THR A 55 -1.26 -23.75 8.08
CA THR A 55 0.11 -23.50 7.66
C THR A 55 0.14 -22.42 6.57
N THR A 56 0.97 -21.40 6.77
CA THR A 56 1.11 -20.31 5.78
C THR A 56 1.70 -20.82 4.47
N PRO A 57 1.00 -20.70 3.33
CA PRO A 57 1.52 -21.11 2.04
C PRO A 57 2.80 -20.37 1.65
N ILE A 58 3.72 -21.07 0.97
CA ILE A 58 5.00 -20.51 0.53
C ILE A 58 4.85 -19.32 -0.43
N ALA A 59 3.69 -19.19 -1.10
CA ALA A 59 3.36 -18.07 -1.98
C ALA A 59 3.38 -16.72 -1.25
N PHE A 60 3.05 -16.69 0.05
CA PHE A 60 3.07 -15.45 0.86
C PHE A 60 4.49 -14.94 1.14
N TYR A 61 5.46 -15.83 1.26
CA TYR A 61 6.88 -15.45 1.39
C TYR A 61 7.40 -14.80 0.11
N TYR A 62 7.10 -15.40 -1.06
CA TYR A 62 7.48 -14.83 -2.36
C TYR A 62 6.78 -13.49 -2.62
N SER A 63 5.50 -13.37 -2.29
CA SER A 63 4.77 -12.12 -2.46
C SER A 63 5.35 -11.01 -1.56
N SER A 64 5.77 -11.33 -0.33
CA SER A 64 6.43 -10.38 0.57
C SER A 64 7.77 -9.88 0.01
N ALA A 65 8.58 -10.76 -0.59
CA ALA A 65 9.83 -10.36 -1.25
C ALA A 65 9.55 -9.42 -2.45
N ILE A 66 8.54 -9.74 -3.27
CA ILE A 66 8.17 -8.92 -4.45
C ILE A 66 7.70 -7.54 -4.05
N ILE A 67 6.88 -7.41 -2.99
CA ILE A 67 6.38 -6.10 -2.56
C ILE A 67 7.51 -5.22 -2.01
N MET A 68 8.51 -5.80 -1.33
CA MET A 68 9.70 -5.08 -0.89
C MET A 68 10.52 -4.55 -2.07
N ILE A 69 10.71 -5.36 -3.12
CA ILE A 69 11.36 -4.93 -4.36
C ILE A 69 10.56 -3.79 -5.01
N SER A 70 9.23 -3.90 -5.05
CA SER A 70 8.32 -2.88 -5.57
C SER A 70 8.49 -1.54 -4.85
N SER A 71 8.65 -1.57 -3.52
CA SER A 71 8.91 -0.39 -2.69
C SER A 71 10.22 0.32 -3.08
N LEU A 72 11.29 -0.44 -3.36
CA LEU A 72 12.55 0.13 -3.85
C LEU A 72 12.39 0.74 -5.25
N VAL A 73 11.64 0.10 -6.13
CA VAL A 73 11.42 0.58 -7.51
C VAL A 73 10.65 1.89 -7.52
N ILE A 74 9.60 2.05 -6.70
CA ILE A 74 8.85 3.32 -6.61
C ILE A 74 9.69 4.44 -6.00
N PHE A 75 10.55 4.15 -5.04
CA PHE A 75 11.52 5.11 -4.51
C PHE A 75 12.44 5.64 -5.61
N LEU A 76 13.01 4.75 -6.44
CA LEU A 76 13.83 5.12 -7.59
C LEU A 76 13.04 5.91 -8.65
N ALA A 77 11.73 5.62 -8.81
CA ALA A 77 10.85 6.40 -9.69
C ALA A 77 10.72 7.84 -9.21
N GLY A 78 10.48 8.07 -7.91
CA GLY A 78 10.41 9.41 -7.32
C GLY A 78 11.71 10.20 -7.50
N LYS A 79 12.88 9.54 -7.33
CA LYS A 79 14.18 10.15 -7.59
C LYS A 79 14.33 10.54 -9.08
N SER A 80 13.98 9.63 -10.00
CA SER A 80 14.07 9.88 -11.45
C SER A 80 13.14 11.01 -11.89
N PHE A 81 11.98 11.18 -11.24
CA PHE A 81 11.07 12.30 -11.49
C PHE A 81 11.71 13.64 -11.10
N ARG A 82 12.33 13.72 -9.92
CA ARG A 82 13.04 14.92 -9.43
C ARG A 82 14.24 15.29 -10.30
N GLU A 83 14.95 14.27 -10.84
CA GLU A 83 16.04 14.44 -11.81
C GLU A 83 15.56 14.78 -13.24
N ARG A 84 14.25 14.94 -13.43
CA ARG A 84 13.60 15.21 -14.75
C ARG A 84 13.86 14.15 -15.83
N ARG A 85 14.24 12.94 -15.45
CA ARG A 85 14.46 11.79 -16.35
C ARG A 85 13.13 11.08 -16.62
N MET A 86 12.23 11.70 -17.41
CA MET A 86 10.85 11.25 -17.58
C MET A 86 10.70 9.86 -18.19
N ILE A 87 11.56 9.45 -19.12
CA ILE A 87 11.52 8.11 -19.72
C ILE A 87 11.81 7.05 -18.67
N ARG A 88 12.81 7.29 -17.81
CA ARG A 88 13.16 6.39 -16.71
C ARG A 88 12.04 6.32 -15.68
N TYR A 89 11.47 7.47 -15.30
CA TYR A 89 10.33 7.56 -14.40
C TYR A 89 9.15 6.72 -14.88
N GLN A 90 8.74 6.86 -16.16
CA GLN A 90 7.63 6.10 -16.76
C GLN A 90 7.86 4.58 -16.68
N LYS A 91 9.08 4.13 -16.99
CA LYS A 91 9.44 2.70 -16.92
C LYS A 91 9.39 2.18 -15.48
N LEU A 92 9.89 2.95 -14.51
CA LEU A 92 9.90 2.55 -13.10
C LEU A 92 8.49 2.52 -12.50
N VAL A 93 7.63 3.50 -12.81
CA VAL A 93 6.21 3.48 -12.36
C VAL A 93 5.46 2.29 -12.97
N ALA A 94 5.66 2.00 -14.26
CA ALA A 94 5.08 0.82 -14.90
C ALA A 94 5.59 -0.48 -14.26
N ALA A 95 6.88 -0.58 -13.98
CA ALA A 95 7.47 -1.74 -13.31
C ALA A 95 6.88 -1.95 -11.90
N THR A 96 6.70 -0.87 -11.11
CA THR A 96 6.03 -0.92 -9.81
C THR A 96 4.60 -1.44 -9.92
N ALA A 97 3.82 -0.95 -10.90
CA ALA A 97 2.45 -1.41 -11.12
C ALA A 97 2.40 -2.90 -11.51
N ILE A 98 3.32 -3.36 -12.34
CA ILE A 98 3.44 -4.77 -12.72
C ILE A 98 3.80 -5.64 -11.51
N LEU A 99 4.75 -5.22 -10.67
CA LEU A 99 5.11 -5.92 -9.44
C LEU A 99 3.92 -5.99 -8.47
N GLY A 100 3.11 -4.93 -8.37
CA GLY A 100 1.87 -4.93 -7.61
C GLY A 100 0.83 -5.93 -8.15
N LEU A 101 0.69 -6.05 -9.47
CA LEU A 101 -0.19 -7.06 -10.08
C LEU A 101 0.32 -8.49 -9.80
N VAL A 102 1.64 -8.73 -9.92
CA VAL A 102 2.24 -10.02 -9.58
C VAL A 102 2.01 -10.36 -8.11
N PHE A 103 2.12 -9.38 -7.22
CA PHE A 103 1.79 -9.55 -5.80
C PHE A 103 0.34 -10.04 -5.62
N ILE A 104 -0.65 -9.38 -6.25
CA ILE A 104 -2.07 -9.79 -6.16
C ILE A 104 -2.27 -11.20 -6.70
N LEU A 105 -1.61 -11.56 -7.82
CA LEU A 105 -1.69 -12.91 -8.39
C LEU A 105 -1.13 -13.97 -7.43
N LEU A 106 0.01 -13.69 -6.78
CA LEU A 106 0.58 -14.61 -5.79
C LEU A 106 -0.31 -14.74 -4.55
N GLN A 107 -0.94 -13.66 -4.11
CA GLN A 107 -1.93 -13.68 -3.03
C GLN A 107 -3.11 -14.58 -3.40
N TRP A 108 -3.64 -14.43 -4.61
CA TRP A 108 -4.74 -15.25 -5.09
C TRP A 108 -4.36 -16.74 -5.16
N LEU A 109 -3.14 -17.08 -5.64
CA LEU A 109 -2.63 -18.46 -5.64
C LEU A 109 -2.49 -19.00 -4.21
N GLY A 110 -2.00 -18.19 -3.27
CA GLY A 110 -1.90 -18.55 -1.86
C GLY A 110 -3.29 -18.84 -1.24
N PHE A 111 -4.28 -17.98 -1.52
CA PHE A 111 -5.66 -18.19 -1.09
C PHE A 111 -6.28 -19.45 -1.69
N ARG A 112 -6.06 -19.70 -2.98
CA ARG A 112 -6.54 -20.91 -3.64
C ARG A 112 -5.94 -22.16 -3.01
N HIS A 113 -4.65 -22.14 -2.68
CA HIS A 113 -3.99 -23.26 -2.01
C HIS A 113 -4.59 -23.53 -0.62
N LEU A 114 -4.81 -22.47 0.19
CA LEU A 114 -5.48 -22.58 1.48
C LEU A 114 -6.91 -23.13 1.37
N TRP A 115 -7.65 -22.69 0.35
CA TRP A 115 -8.99 -23.19 0.09
C TRP A 115 -9.00 -24.68 -0.21
N MET A 116 -8.06 -25.15 -1.04
CA MET A 116 -7.92 -26.58 -1.40
C MET A 116 -7.45 -27.45 -0.23
N SER A 117 -6.70 -26.88 0.72
CA SER A 117 -6.25 -27.58 1.94
C SER A 117 -7.32 -27.64 3.05
N GLY A 118 -8.55 -27.23 2.76
CA GLY A 118 -9.68 -27.33 3.70
C GLY A 118 -9.87 -26.11 4.61
N THR A 119 -8.98 -25.10 4.56
CA THR A 119 -9.16 -23.83 5.27
C THR A 119 -10.14 -22.95 4.50
N THR A 120 -11.44 -23.21 4.67
CA THR A 120 -12.49 -22.48 3.95
C THR A 120 -13.06 -21.34 4.78
N PHE A 121 -13.73 -20.39 4.13
CA PHE A 121 -14.43 -19.28 4.78
C PHE A 121 -15.53 -19.75 5.75
N HIS A 122 -16.09 -20.93 5.54
CA HIS A 122 -17.15 -21.50 6.38
C HIS A 122 -16.64 -22.49 7.46
N GLY A 123 -15.34 -22.81 7.46
CA GLY A 123 -14.78 -23.85 8.34
C GLY A 123 -14.41 -23.35 9.74
N SER A 124 -13.35 -22.59 9.85
CA SER A 124 -12.82 -22.13 11.15
C SER A 124 -12.78 -20.62 11.25
N GLY A 125 -12.90 -20.08 12.47
CA GLY A 125 -12.76 -18.64 12.70
C GLY A 125 -11.44 -18.07 12.21
N ALA A 126 -10.35 -18.86 12.25
CA ALA A 126 -9.04 -18.49 11.74
C ALA A 126 -9.06 -18.17 10.24
N GLY A 127 -9.65 -19.04 9.44
CA GLY A 127 -9.76 -18.84 8.00
C GLY A 127 -10.58 -17.59 7.65
N GLN A 128 -11.72 -17.40 8.33
CA GLN A 128 -12.60 -16.24 8.09
C GLN A 128 -11.86 -14.92 8.27
N PHE A 129 -11.23 -14.71 9.40
CA PHE A 129 -10.49 -13.48 9.68
C PHE A 129 -9.28 -13.28 8.76
N PHE A 130 -8.55 -14.36 8.46
CA PHE A 130 -7.44 -14.31 7.53
C PHE A 130 -7.88 -13.82 6.14
N TYR A 131 -8.95 -14.40 5.56
CA TYR A 131 -9.47 -13.99 4.26
C TYR A 131 -9.98 -12.55 4.26
N ILE A 132 -10.62 -12.10 5.35
CA ILE A 132 -11.11 -10.72 5.47
C ILE A 132 -9.94 -9.74 5.53
N ILE A 133 -8.97 -9.96 6.41
CA ILE A 133 -7.85 -9.04 6.61
C ILE A 133 -6.99 -8.95 5.34
N ALA A 134 -6.60 -10.10 4.80
CA ALA A 134 -5.76 -10.13 3.60
C ALA A 134 -6.52 -9.68 2.33
N GLY A 135 -7.83 -9.94 2.25
CA GLY A 135 -8.69 -9.45 1.18
C GLY A 135 -8.87 -7.94 1.20
N LEU A 136 -9.09 -7.34 2.37
CA LEU A 136 -9.12 -5.88 2.53
C LEU A 136 -7.78 -5.24 2.19
N HIS A 137 -6.68 -5.87 2.59
CA HIS A 137 -5.35 -5.41 2.20
C HIS A 137 -5.18 -5.45 0.67
N ALA A 138 -5.54 -6.55 0.01
CA ALA A 138 -5.48 -6.67 -1.45
C ALA A 138 -6.32 -5.59 -2.16
N LEU A 139 -7.47 -5.19 -1.61
CA LEU A 139 -8.28 -4.09 -2.12
C LEU A 139 -7.54 -2.74 -2.04
N HIS A 140 -6.79 -2.48 -0.96
CA HIS A 140 -5.97 -1.27 -0.82
C HIS A 140 -4.78 -1.28 -1.80
N VAL A 141 -4.13 -2.42 -1.99
CA VAL A 141 -3.09 -2.58 -3.03
C VAL A 141 -3.65 -2.31 -4.42
N PHE A 142 -4.84 -2.83 -4.73
CA PHE A 142 -5.51 -2.59 -6.01
C PHE A 142 -5.79 -1.09 -6.22
N GLY A 143 -6.27 -0.39 -5.19
CA GLY A 143 -6.42 1.08 -5.22
C GLY A 143 -5.10 1.80 -5.51
N GLY A 144 -4.00 1.34 -4.91
CA GLY A 144 -2.64 1.83 -5.16
C GLY A 144 -2.18 1.59 -6.60
N ILE A 145 -2.51 0.43 -7.19
CA ILE A 145 -2.20 0.13 -8.59
C ILE A 145 -2.95 1.09 -9.53
N ILE A 146 -4.23 1.38 -9.25
CA ILE A 146 -4.99 2.38 -10.03
C ILE A 146 -4.33 3.75 -9.93
N ALA A 147 -3.88 4.16 -8.74
CA ALA A 147 -3.17 5.42 -8.56
C ALA A 147 -1.85 5.47 -9.35
N LEU A 148 -1.05 4.39 -9.33
CA LEU A 148 0.17 4.26 -10.14
C LEU A 148 -0.12 4.32 -11.64
N PHE A 149 -1.19 3.66 -12.08
CA PHE A 149 -1.61 3.67 -13.47
C PHE A 149 -2.01 5.08 -13.93
N THR A 150 -2.74 5.84 -13.08
CA THR A 150 -3.05 7.25 -13.38
C THR A 150 -1.81 8.12 -13.48
N LEU A 151 -0.79 7.91 -12.62
CA LEU A 151 0.50 8.60 -12.73
C LEU A 151 1.23 8.26 -14.02
N TRP A 152 1.23 6.98 -14.40
CA TRP A 152 1.86 6.52 -15.64
C TRP A 152 1.20 7.14 -16.89
N LEU A 153 -0.15 7.16 -16.93
CA LEU A 153 -0.90 7.80 -18.02
C LEU A 153 -0.58 9.30 -18.12
N ARG A 154 -0.56 10.02 -17.00
CA ARG A 154 -0.19 11.44 -16.95
C ARG A 154 1.24 11.68 -17.43
N ALA A 155 2.17 10.82 -17.05
CA ALA A 155 3.56 10.92 -17.48
C ALA A 155 3.74 10.65 -18.98
N ARG A 156 2.89 9.81 -19.58
CA ARG A 156 2.92 9.48 -21.01
C ARG A 156 2.30 10.58 -21.87
N ASN A 157 1.30 11.29 -21.37
CA ASN A 157 0.62 12.34 -22.13
C ASN A 157 1.39 13.67 -22.08
N ALA A 158 2.04 14.03 -23.19
CA ALA A 158 2.86 15.24 -23.28
C ALA A 158 2.05 16.55 -23.06
N ARG A 159 0.73 16.55 -23.34
CA ARG A 159 -0.15 17.71 -23.16
C ARG A 159 -0.51 17.97 -21.68
N ILE A 160 -0.45 16.95 -20.83
CA ILE A 160 -0.81 17.02 -19.39
C ILE A 160 0.46 16.96 -18.52
N ARG A 161 1.63 17.14 -19.09
CA ARG A 161 2.91 17.03 -18.39
C ARG A 161 3.09 18.22 -17.42
N SER A 162 2.44 18.12 -16.25
CA SER A 162 2.71 19.03 -15.15
C SER A 162 3.88 18.48 -14.33
N TYR A 163 4.89 19.29 -14.06
CA TYR A 163 6.01 18.94 -13.18
C TYR A 163 5.65 19.08 -11.69
N ASN A 164 4.37 18.88 -11.36
CA ASN A 164 3.93 18.91 -9.98
C ASN A 164 4.38 17.63 -9.26
N VAL A 165 5.24 17.78 -8.25
CA VAL A 165 5.80 16.67 -7.45
C VAL A 165 4.76 16.10 -6.48
N VAL A 166 3.75 16.89 -6.08
CA VAL A 166 2.78 16.51 -5.05
C VAL A 166 2.05 15.20 -5.34
N PRO A 167 1.49 14.94 -6.56
CA PRO A 167 0.85 13.67 -6.84
C PRO A 167 1.81 12.47 -6.77
N VAL A 168 3.06 12.66 -7.19
CA VAL A 168 4.09 11.61 -7.13
C VAL A 168 4.44 11.27 -5.69
N ASP A 169 4.64 12.29 -4.85
CA ASP A 169 4.90 12.11 -3.42
C ASP A 169 3.73 11.42 -2.72
N VAL A 170 2.48 11.84 -2.99
CA VAL A 170 1.27 11.26 -2.40
C VAL A 170 1.14 9.78 -2.73
N VAL A 171 1.26 9.40 -4.00
CA VAL A 171 1.13 8.00 -4.43
C VAL A 171 2.30 7.16 -3.93
N SER A 172 3.53 7.69 -3.94
CA SER A 172 4.70 6.98 -3.42
C SER A 172 4.57 6.73 -1.91
N THR A 173 4.14 7.73 -1.13
CA THR A 173 3.91 7.58 0.32
C THR A 173 2.82 6.56 0.61
N TYR A 174 1.71 6.60 -0.14
CA TYR A 174 0.64 5.62 -0.01
C TYR A 174 1.14 4.19 -0.32
N TRP A 175 1.93 4.02 -1.39
CA TRP A 175 2.47 2.73 -1.79
C TRP A 175 3.38 2.15 -0.72
N HIS A 176 4.35 2.92 -0.22
CA HIS A 176 5.21 2.50 0.88
C HIS A 176 4.44 2.13 2.14
N PHE A 177 3.38 2.89 2.45
CA PHE A 177 2.51 2.59 3.58
C PHE A 177 1.82 1.22 3.41
N VAL A 178 1.25 0.96 2.24
CA VAL A 178 0.57 -0.33 1.95
C VAL A 178 1.57 -1.49 1.98
N ASP A 179 2.78 -1.32 1.44
CA ASP A 179 3.85 -2.32 1.50
C ASP A 179 4.24 -2.64 2.96
N LEU A 180 4.41 -1.61 3.79
CA LEU A 180 4.73 -1.76 5.21
C LEU A 180 3.59 -2.43 5.99
N LEU A 181 2.35 -2.07 5.68
CA LEU A 181 1.17 -2.70 6.25
C LEU A 181 1.13 -4.20 5.94
N TRP A 182 1.50 -4.62 4.70
CA TRP A 182 1.59 -6.04 4.37
C TRP A 182 2.63 -6.76 5.22
N ILE A 183 3.82 -6.19 5.40
CA ILE A 183 4.87 -6.78 6.22
C ILE A 183 4.39 -6.97 7.67
N TYR A 184 3.72 -5.95 8.23
CA TYR A 184 3.09 -6.05 9.54
C TYR A 184 2.08 -7.20 9.60
N LEU A 185 1.15 -7.30 8.64
CA LEU A 185 0.15 -8.36 8.59
C LEU A 185 0.78 -9.74 8.42
N PHE A 186 1.80 -9.86 7.58
CA PHE A 186 2.50 -11.11 7.34
C PHE A 186 3.20 -11.61 8.61
N ILE A 187 3.94 -10.75 9.31
CA ILE A 187 4.57 -11.08 10.60
C ILE A 187 3.49 -11.44 11.62
N PHE A 188 2.41 -10.68 11.68
CA PHE A 188 1.28 -10.96 12.58
C PHE A 188 0.71 -12.36 12.35
N PHE A 189 0.45 -12.73 11.10
CA PHE A 189 -0.06 -14.08 10.77
C PHE A 189 0.95 -15.18 11.13
N LEU A 190 2.25 -14.95 10.96
CA LEU A 190 3.28 -15.92 11.35
C LEU A 190 3.38 -16.13 12.88
N MET A 191 3.13 -15.08 13.66
CA MET A 191 3.21 -15.15 15.12
C MET A 191 1.96 -15.75 15.76
N VAL A 192 0.81 -15.63 15.10
CA VAL A 192 -0.51 -15.95 15.68
C VAL A 192 -1.14 -17.21 15.06
N GLN A 193 -0.39 -17.96 14.19
CA GLN A 193 -0.82 -19.26 13.64
C GLN A 193 -1.24 -20.28 14.69
#